data_7215bde9227277ee62a33b082b111c96
#
_entry.id   7215bde9227277ee62a33b082b111c96
#
_cell.length_a   1.000
_cell.length_b   1.000
_cell.length_c   1.000
_cell.angle_alpha   90.00
_cell.angle_beta   90.00
_cell.angle_gamma   90.00
#
_symmetry.space_group_name_H-M   'P 1'
#
loop_
_entity.id
_entity.type
_entity.pdbx_description
1 polymer ?
#
loop_
_entity_poly.entity_id
_entity_poly.type
_entity_poly.pdbx_seq_one_letter_code
_entity_poly.pdbx_strand_id
1 'polypeptide(L)'
;IRDRFGASDAYMLIEGLHTTTTASLKPGGDIVSPAGPLSIGWPVYFYDENDNVCRGFVSAGHAYSTGDSATLNGMTIGVCVDSAFSGRNDAALIKITNSNYSMSDVVNVSNHTLSNDKYMLVSEGSTIYKVGSTSGYRSGTVTSTNGSVTYRINNQPLTISNVLAV
;
A
#
# COMPACT_ATOMS: atom_id res chain seq x y z
N ILE A 1 14.23 3.19 -9.09
CA ILE A 1 13.66 2.47 -7.95
C ILE A 1 14.38 1.16 -7.68
N ARG A 2 14.74 0.37 -8.71
CA ARG A 2 15.48 -0.88 -8.46
C ARG A 2 16.69 -0.71 -7.54
N ASP A 3 17.37 0.43 -7.64
CA ASP A 3 18.54 0.73 -6.82
C ASP A 3 18.18 1.36 -5.45
N ARG A 4 16.97 1.87 -5.28
CA ARG A 4 16.49 2.45 -4.01
C ARG A 4 15.71 1.47 -3.13
N PHE A 5 15.22 0.37 -3.68
CA PHE A 5 14.56 -0.72 -2.95
C PHE A 5 15.43 -1.97 -2.85
N GLY A 6 16.76 -1.81 -2.91
CA GLY A 6 17.68 -2.88 -2.56
C GLY A 6 17.46 -3.31 -1.11
N ALA A 7 17.64 -4.59 -0.83
CA ALA A 7 17.35 -5.21 0.47
C ALA A 7 18.10 -4.61 1.68
N SER A 8 18.93 -3.59 1.48
CA SER A 8 19.70 -2.90 2.53
C SER A 8 19.11 -1.55 2.95
N ASP A 9 18.20 -0.96 2.16
CA ASP A 9 17.61 0.34 2.49
C ASP A 9 16.29 0.13 3.21
N ALA A 10 16.40 -0.28 4.48
CA ALA A 10 15.27 -0.33 5.38
C ALA A 10 14.69 1.09 5.52
N TYR A 11 13.42 1.27 5.16
CA TYR A 11 12.70 2.50 5.46
C TYR A 11 12.74 2.74 6.96
N MET A 12 13.37 3.82 7.38
CA MET A 12 13.39 4.21 8.78
C MET A 12 12.02 4.78 9.12
N LEU A 13 11.25 4.05 9.91
CA LEU A 13 10.01 4.53 10.50
C LEU A 13 10.39 5.63 11.49
N ILE A 14 10.11 6.88 11.16
CA ILE A 14 10.33 8.00 12.09
C ILE A 14 9.07 8.14 12.94
N GLU A 15 9.16 7.79 14.21
CA GLU A 15 8.12 8.09 15.19
C GLU A 15 7.97 9.60 15.38
N GLY A 16 6.73 10.07 15.43
CA GLY A 16 6.42 11.29 16.17
C GLY A 16 6.07 12.56 15.43
N LEU A 17 5.64 12.54 14.16
CA LEU A 17 5.03 13.74 13.55
C LEU A 17 3.49 13.68 13.61
N HIS A 18 2.95 13.96 14.79
CA HIS A 18 1.53 14.29 14.92
C HIS A 18 1.27 15.70 14.38
N THR A 19 0.75 15.78 13.16
CA THR A 19 0.09 17.00 12.70
C THR A 19 -1.41 16.86 12.95
N THR A 20 -2.04 17.88 13.50
CA THR A 20 -3.50 17.97 13.63
C THR A 20 -4.09 18.09 12.24
N THR A 21 -4.47 17.00 11.65
CA THR A 21 -5.16 16.94 10.35
C THR A 21 -6.64 16.66 10.60
N THR A 22 -7.50 17.21 9.77
CA THR A 22 -8.95 17.07 9.90
C THR A 22 -9.45 15.69 9.49
N ALA A 23 -8.68 14.93 8.72
CA ALA A 23 -9.05 13.61 8.25
C ALA A 23 -7.89 12.63 8.29
N SER A 24 -8.16 11.42 8.78
CA SER A 24 -7.19 10.35 8.92
C SER A 24 -7.43 9.27 7.85
N LEU A 25 -6.41 9.03 7.01
CA LEU A 25 -6.38 7.94 6.05
C LEU A 25 -5.97 6.65 6.79
N LYS A 26 -6.79 5.61 6.67
CA LYS A 26 -6.57 4.35 7.38
C LYS A 26 -6.18 3.23 6.42
N PRO A 27 -5.21 2.38 6.75
CA PRO A 27 -4.95 1.16 6.00
C PRO A 27 -6.23 0.33 5.80
N GLY A 28 -6.46 -0.16 4.58
CA GLY A 28 -7.69 -0.84 4.19
C GLY A 28 -8.87 0.08 3.86
N GLY A 29 -8.72 1.40 4.03
CA GLY A 29 -9.72 2.39 3.66
C GLY A 29 -9.81 2.62 2.15
N ASP A 30 -10.88 3.28 1.73
CA ASP A 30 -11.20 3.52 0.32
C ASP A 30 -10.36 4.65 -0.26
N ILE A 31 -9.90 4.46 -1.48
CA ILE A 31 -9.37 5.50 -2.37
C ILE A 31 -9.83 5.22 -3.80
N VAL A 32 -9.69 6.20 -4.66
CA VAL A 32 -9.96 6.04 -6.09
C VAL A 32 -8.70 6.40 -6.88
N SER A 33 -8.30 5.49 -7.77
CA SER A 33 -7.26 5.67 -8.77
C SER A 33 -7.87 5.95 -10.15
N PRO A 34 -7.08 6.27 -11.18
CA PRO A 34 -7.57 6.33 -12.56
C PRO A 34 -8.20 5.02 -13.05
N ALA A 35 -7.77 3.88 -12.53
CA ALA A 35 -8.33 2.56 -12.86
C ALA A 35 -9.59 2.21 -12.05
N GLY A 36 -9.96 3.00 -11.03
CA GLY A 36 -11.15 2.78 -10.20
C GLY A 36 -10.86 2.67 -8.71
N PRO A 37 -11.85 2.15 -7.94
CA PRO A 37 -11.74 2.01 -6.49
C PRO A 37 -10.62 1.06 -6.07
N LEU A 38 -9.88 1.45 -5.04
CA LEU A 38 -8.78 0.69 -4.43
C LEU A 38 -8.80 0.81 -2.91
N SER A 39 -7.88 0.10 -2.28
CA SER A 39 -7.61 0.21 -0.85
C SER A 39 -6.30 0.94 -0.58
N ILE A 40 -6.29 1.75 0.47
CA ILE A 40 -5.05 2.22 1.09
C ILE A 40 -4.33 0.99 1.66
N GLY A 41 -3.08 0.83 1.29
CA GLY A 41 -2.22 -0.22 1.85
C GLY A 41 -1.46 0.28 3.08
N TRP A 42 -0.14 0.04 3.12
CA TRP A 42 0.71 0.35 4.26
C TRP A 42 1.13 1.82 4.30
N PRO A 43 1.09 2.51 5.44
CA PRO A 43 1.63 3.86 5.60
C PRO A 43 3.15 3.83 5.48
N VAL A 44 3.72 4.84 4.83
CA VAL A 44 5.16 4.95 4.63
C VAL A 44 5.66 6.38 4.81
N TYR A 45 6.90 6.50 5.26
CA TYR A 45 7.71 7.71 5.15
C TYR A 45 8.85 7.42 4.17
N PHE A 46 9.18 8.38 3.34
CA PHE A 46 10.26 8.25 2.36
C PHE A 46 10.89 9.60 2.08
N TYR A 47 12.08 9.60 1.49
CA TYR A 47 12.75 10.83 1.05
C TYR A 47 12.45 11.09 -0.41
N ASP A 48 12.15 12.35 -0.76
CA ASP A 48 12.06 12.77 -2.16
C ASP A 48 13.46 13.06 -2.73
N GLU A 49 13.51 13.49 -4.00
CA GLU A 49 14.76 13.79 -4.71
C GLU A 49 15.60 14.91 -4.08
N ASN A 50 15.00 15.70 -3.19
CA ASN A 50 15.64 16.81 -2.48
C ASN A 50 15.91 16.45 -1.02
N ASP A 51 15.90 15.17 -0.66
CA ASP A 51 16.07 14.67 0.71
C ASP A 51 15.03 15.17 1.73
N ASN A 52 13.86 15.64 1.26
CA ASN A 52 12.77 15.99 2.15
C ASN A 52 11.99 14.74 2.57
N VAL A 53 11.67 14.64 3.86
CA VAL A 53 10.80 13.60 4.37
C VAL A 53 9.38 13.79 3.86
N CYS A 54 8.88 12.81 3.14
CA CYS A 54 7.52 12.76 2.61
C CYS A 54 6.70 11.70 3.32
N ARG A 55 5.41 11.92 3.41
CA ARG A 55 4.42 10.98 3.95
C ARG A 55 3.60 10.41 2.82
N GLY A 56 3.26 9.14 2.92
CA GLY A 56 2.46 8.49 1.92
C GLY A 56 1.96 7.12 2.34
N PHE A 57 1.53 6.38 1.37
CA PHE A 57 1.11 4.99 1.54
C PHE A 57 1.43 4.19 0.27
N VAL A 58 1.49 2.89 0.45
CA VAL A 58 1.58 1.94 -0.67
C VAL A 58 0.17 1.54 -1.09
N SER A 59 -0.06 1.39 -2.40
CA SER A 59 -1.28 0.81 -2.99
C SER A 59 -0.90 -0.12 -4.14
N ALA A 60 -1.88 -0.63 -4.90
CA ALA A 60 -1.63 -1.54 -6.00
C ALA A 60 -1.03 -0.83 -7.23
N GLY A 61 0.07 -1.35 -7.75
CA GLY A 61 0.81 -0.75 -8.86
C GLY A 61 0.07 -0.80 -10.20
N HIS A 62 -0.71 -1.87 -10.43
CA HIS A 62 -1.47 -2.03 -11.67
C HIS A 62 -2.52 -0.93 -11.92
N ALA A 63 -2.85 -0.16 -10.90
CA ALA A 63 -3.89 0.87 -10.96
C ALA A 63 -3.35 2.30 -11.06
N TYR A 64 -2.03 2.47 -11.07
CA TYR A 64 -1.39 3.77 -11.11
C TYR A 64 -0.23 3.82 -12.10
N SER A 65 -0.06 4.98 -12.70
CA SER A 65 1.18 5.41 -13.33
C SER A 65 1.78 6.57 -12.52
N THR A 66 3.10 6.77 -12.62
CA THR A 66 3.74 7.93 -11.98
C THR A 66 3.10 9.23 -12.47
N GLY A 67 2.72 10.10 -11.55
CA GLY A 67 1.99 11.35 -11.79
C GLY A 67 0.47 11.25 -11.62
N ASP A 68 -0.09 10.05 -11.54
CA ASP A 68 -1.52 9.86 -11.32
C ASP A 68 -1.98 10.35 -9.94
N SER A 69 -3.18 10.90 -9.88
CA SER A 69 -3.79 11.35 -8.63
C SER A 69 -4.51 10.22 -7.91
N ALA A 70 -4.29 10.14 -6.60
CA ALA A 70 -5.15 9.39 -5.69
C ALA A 70 -6.22 10.32 -5.12
N THR A 71 -7.49 9.90 -5.16
CA THR A 71 -8.61 10.71 -4.69
C THR A 71 -9.42 9.99 -3.61
N LEU A 72 -10.07 10.79 -2.75
CA LEU A 72 -11.03 10.34 -1.77
C LEU A 72 -12.21 11.31 -1.74
N ASN A 73 -13.43 10.80 -1.91
CA ASN A 73 -14.65 11.61 -2.00
C ASN A 73 -14.55 12.74 -3.06
N GLY A 74 -13.92 12.45 -4.20
CA GLY A 74 -13.73 13.42 -5.29
C GLY A 74 -12.62 14.45 -5.07
N MET A 75 -11.93 14.43 -3.92
CA MET A 75 -10.80 15.32 -3.64
C MET A 75 -9.47 14.61 -3.83
N THR A 76 -8.51 15.26 -4.46
CA THR A 76 -7.13 14.75 -4.53
C THR A 76 -6.51 14.77 -3.14
N ILE A 77 -6.02 13.60 -2.71
CA ILE A 77 -5.32 13.42 -1.45
C ILE A 77 -3.81 13.28 -1.64
N GLY A 78 -3.39 12.81 -2.81
CA GLY A 78 -1.99 12.57 -3.10
C GLY A 78 -1.73 12.28 -4.57
N VAL A 79 -0.46 12.05 -4.89
CA VAL A 79 0.02 11.73 -6.22
C VAL A 79 0.90 10.48 -6.18
N CYS A 80 0.78 9.64 -7.18
CA CYS A 80 1.67 8.51 -7.39
C CYS A 80 3.05 9.02 -7.79
N VAL A 81 4.04 8.80 -6.95
CA VAL A 81 5.43 9.19 -7.24
C VAL A 81 6.20 8.06 -7.88
N ASP A 82 5.70 6.83 -7.71
CA ASP A 82 6.31 5.66 -8.30
C ASP A 82 5.37 4.48 -8.36
N SER A 83 5.51 3.67 -9.40
CA SER A 83 4.66 2.51 -9.65
C SER A 83 5.45 1.38 -10.31
N ALA A 84 5.27 0.19 -9.80
CA ALA A 84 5.82 -1.03 -10.37
C ALA A 84 4.72 -2.07 -10.52
N PHE A 85 4.51 -2.52 -11.75
CA PHE A 85 3.63 -3.63 -12.06
C PHE A 85 4.30 -4.57 -13.06
N SER A 86 5.09 -5.50 -12.56
CA SER A 86 5.76 -6.53 -13.37
C SER A 86 6.37 -7.62 -12.50
N GLY A 87 6.39 -8.84 -12.97
CA GLY A 87 7.10 -9.95 -12.35
C GLY A 87 6.63 -10.24 -10.92
N ARG A 88 7.35 -9.74 -9.91
CA ARG A 88 7.04 -9.94 -8.49
C ARG A 88 6.46 -8.70 -7.82
N ASN A 89 6.30 -7.62 -8.55
CA ASN A 89 5.92 -6.33 -8.00
C ASN A 89 4.53 -5.92 -8.49
N ASP A 90 3.67 -5.57 -7.56
CA ASP A 90 2.40 -4.88 -7.79
C ASP A 90 2.24 -3.85 -6.69
N ALA A 91 2.96 -2.73 -6.81
CA ALA A 91 3.01 -1.70 -5.80
C ALA A 91 3.10 -0.30 -6.42
N ALA A 92 2.35 0.64 -5.88
CA ALA A 92 2.47 2.07 -6.15
C ALA A 92 2.77 2.82 -4.85
N LEU A 93 3.63 3.81 -4.93
CA LEU A 93 3.96 4.72 -3.83
C LEU A 93 3.19 6.02 -4.04
N ILE A 94 2.27 6.32 -3.14
CA ILE A 94 1.45 7.53 -3.18
C ILE A 94 1.96 8.52 -2.14
N LYS A 95 2.46 9.67 -2.59
CA LYS A 95 2.81 10.82 -1.74
C LYS A 95 1.54 11.58 -1.39
N ILE A 96 1.28 11.81 -0.10
CA ILE A 96 0.19 12.68 0.34
C ILE A 96 0.60 14.14 0.07
N THR A 97 -0.19 14.83 -0.74
CA THR A 97 0.05 16.24 -1.11
C THR A 97 -0.95 17.18 -0.47
N ASN A 98 -2.08 16.68 0.00
CA ASN A 98 -3.11 17.47 0.67
C ASN A 98 -2.88 17.45 2.18
N SER A 99 -2.54 18.60 2.76
CA SER A 99 -2.21 18.74 4.18
C SER A 99 -3.38 18.49 5.13
N ASN A 100 -4.61 18.45 4.62
CA ASN A 100 -5.79 18.09 5.41
C ASN A 100 -5.89 16.58 5.71
N TYR A 101 -4.97 15.77 5.18
CA TYR A 101 -4.95 14.33 5.39
C TYR A 101 -3.64 13.87 6.00
N SER A 102 -3.73 12.86 6.85
CA SER A 102 -2.56 12.13 7.37
C SER A 102 -2.84 10.64 7.43
N MET A 103 -1.78 9.84 7.41
CA MET A 103 -1.92 8.40 7.64
C MET A 103 -2.12 8.09 9.12
N SER A 104 -2.97 7.10 9.37
CA SER A 104 -3.13 6.44 10.65
C SER A 104 -2.49 5.05 10.60
N ASP A 105 -2.01 4.59 11.74
CA ASP A 105 -1.60 3.21 11.97
C ASP A 105 -2.78 2.28 12.33
N VAL A 106 -3.95 2.86 12.63
CA VAL A 106 -5.18 2.12 12.93
C VAL A 106 -5.82 1.63 11.65
N VAL A 107 -5.95 0.32 11.52
CA VAL A 107 -6.56 -0.33 10.35
C VAL A 107 -8.06 -0.02 10.27
N ASN A 108 -8.55 0.25 9.06
CA ASN A 108 -9.96 0.56 8.83
C ASN A 108 -10.85 -0.63 9.22
N VAL A 109 -12.06 -0.32 9.71
CA VAL A 109 -13.09 -1.28 10.17
C VAL A 109 -12.61 -2.32 11.20
N SER A 110 -11.48 -2.08 11.84
CA SER A 110 -10.96 -2.90 12.94
C SER A 110 -10.32 -2.02 13.99
N ASN A 111 -10.16 -2.54 15.20
CA ASN A 111 -9.42 -1.85 16.27
C ASN A 111 -7.93 -2.27 16.26
N HIS A 112 -7.48 -2.94 15.21
CA HIS A 112 -6.09 -3.35 15.10
C HIS A 112 -5.23 -2.16 14.67
N THR A 113 -4.11 -2.00 15.32
CA THR A 113 -3.05 -1.05 14.96
C THR A 113 -1.96 -1.82 14.24
N LEU A 114 -1.39 -1.22 13.21
CA LEU A 114 -0.21 -1.79 12.56
C LEU A 114 0.95 -1.77 13.54
N SER A 115 1.66 -2.88 13.65
CA SER A 115 2.86 -2.95 14.46
C SER A 115 4.01 -2.26 13.74
N ASN A 116 4.79 -1.50 14.48
CA ASN A 116 6.08 -0.98 14.01
C ASN A 116 7.18 -2.03 14.05
N ASP A 117 6.84 -3.21 14.58
CA ASP A 117 7.77 -4.33 14.60
C ASP A 117 7.98 -4.91 13.20
N LYS A 118 9.09 -5.56 13.05
CA LYS A 118 9.57 -6.14 11.80
C LYS A 118 8.50 -6.97 11.09
N TYR A 119 8.53 -6.95 9.76
CA TYR A 119 7.76 -7.92 8.96
C TYR A 119 7.97 -9.34 9.47
N MET A 120 6.91 -10.11 9.52
CA MET A 120 6.96 -11.54 9.88
C MET A 120 6.97 -12.38 8.61
N LEU A 121 7.84 -13.37 8.57
CA LEU A 121 7.71 -14.45 7.60
C LEU A 121 6.54 -15.34 8.03
N VAL A 122 5.61 -15.53 7.13
CA VAL A 122 4.42 -16.35 7.36
C VAL A 122 4.66 -17.74 6.81
N SER A 123 4.24 -18.76 7.55
CA SER A 123 4.33 -20.17 7.14
C SER A 123 2.99 -20.69 6.63
N GLU A 124 3.01 -21.76 5.86
CA GLU A 124 1.79 -22.52 5.55
C GLU A 124 1.11 -22.98 6.84
N GLY A 125 -0.22 -22.93 6.86
CA GLY A 125 -1.03 -23.18 8.06
C GLY A 125 -1.24 -21.98 8.96
N SER A 126 -0.52 -20.87 8.77
CA SER A 126 -0.73 -19.65 9.55
C SER A 126 -2.07 -18.99 9.20
N THR A 127 -2.76 -18.46 10.21
CA THR A 127 -3.92 -17.60 9.99
C THR A 127 -3.45 -16.18 9.74
N ILE A 128 -3.93 -15.59 8.64
CA ILE A 128 -3.67 -14.18 8.30
C ILE A 128 -4.98 -13.42 8.18
N TYR A 129 -4.88 -12.11 8.26
CA TYR A 129 -6.01 -11.18 8.18
C TYR A 129 -5.73 -10.14 7.12
N LYS A 130 -6.77 -9.69 6.46
CA LYS A 130 -6.72 -8.55 5.54
C LYS A 130 -7.89 -7.61 5.74
N VAL A 131 -7.68 -6.36 5.40
CA VAL A 131 -8.73 -5.36 5.26
C VAL A 131 -8.61 -4.73 3.88
N GLY A 132 -9.71 -4.65 3.18
CA GLY A 132 -9.78 -3.99 1.87
C GLY A 132 -11.11 -3.29 1.70
N SER A 133 -11.13 -2.22 0.91
CA SER A 133 -12.31 -1.36 0.70
C SER A 133 -13.53 -2.15 0.24
N THR A 134 -13.37 -3.05 -0.71
CA THR A 134 -14.45 -3.86 -1.26
C THR A 134 -14.80 -5.08 -0.39
N SER A 135 -13.78 -5.76 0.16
CA SER A 135 -13.98 -7.04 0.86
C SER A 135 -14.16 -6.90 2.36
N GLY A 136 -13.87 -5.73 2.93
CA GLY A 136 -13.84 -5.52 4.38
C GLY A 136 -12.78 -6.37 5.08
N TYR A 137 -13.01 -6.63 6.37
CA TYR A 137 -12.16 -7.52 7.17
C TYR A 137 -12.43 -8.98 6.81
N ARG A 138 -11.36 -9.72 6.56
CA ARG A 138 -11.38 -11.16 6.26
C ARG A 138 -10.19 -11.84 6.89
N SER A 139 -10.34 -13.12 7.17
CA SER A 139 -9.25 -14.00 7.60
C SER A 139 -9.18 -15.22 6.68
N GLY A 140 -8.02 -15.83 6.63
CA GLY A 140 -7.79 -17.07 5.90
C GLY A 140 -6.55 -17.78 6.39
N THR A 141 -6.40 -19.02 5.98
CA THR A 141 -5.23 -19.84 6.30
C THR A 141 -4.29 -19.88 5.10
N VAL A 142 -3.02 -19.61 5.32
CA VAL A 142 -2.00 -19.69 4.26
C VAL A 142 -1.87 -21.10 3.77
N THR A 143 -2.16 -21.33 2.51
CA THR A 143 -2.06 -22.64 1.84
C THR A 143 -0.76 -22.79 1.05
N SER A 144 -0.13 -21.70 0.67
CA SER A 144 1.19 -21.67 0.05
C SER A 144 1.88 -20.34 0.27
N THR A 145 3.19 -20.36 0.50
CA THR A 145 4.06 -19.18 0.58
C THR A 145 4.73 -18.86 -0.76
N ASN A 146 4.49 -19.66 -1.79
CA ASN A 146 5.09 -19.51 -3.12
C ASN A 146 4.03 -19.65 -4.23
N GLY A 147 2.87 -19.07 -3.98
CA GLY A 147 1.79 -19.02 -4.96
C GLY A 147 2.08 -18.08 -6.13
N SER A 148 1.20 -18.13 -7.12
CA SER A 148 1.18 -17.14 -8.21
C SER A 148 -0.24 -16.72 -8.51
N VAL A 149 -0.40 -15.49 -8.98
CA VAL A 149 -1.68 -14.96 -9.46
C VAL A 149 -1.49 -14.36 -10.85
N THR A 150 -2.44 -14.65 -11.74
CA THR A 150 -2.43 -14.09 -13.09
C THR A 150 -3.55 -13.09 -13.24
N TYR A 151 -3.19 -11.86 -13.55
CA TYR A 151 -4.11 -10.79 -13.93
C TYR A 151 -4.25 -10.72 -15.45
N ARG A 152 -5.36 -10.21 -15.93
CA ARG A 152 -5.54 -9.85 -17.34
C ARG A 152 -5.69 -8.34 -17.45
N ILE A 153 -4.75 -7.71 -18.15
CA ILE A 153 -4.74 -6.27 -18.42
C ILE A 153 -4.72 -6.09 -19.94
N ASN A 154 -5.70 -5.37 -20.46
CA ASN A 154 -5.85 -5.21 -21.91
C ASN A 154 -5.81 -6.55 -22.65
N ASN A 155 -6.46 -7.57 -22.09
CA ASN A 155 -6.46 -8.96 -22.58
C ASN A 155 -5.10 -9.68 -22.57
N GLN A 156 -4.04 -9.06 -22.06
CA GLN A 156 -2.74 -9.69 -21.89
C GLN A 156 -2.61 -10.28 -20.48
N PRO A 157 -2.16 -11.55 -20.34
CA PRO A 157 -1.93 -12.12 -19.02
C PRO A 157 -0.63 -11.58 -18.43
N LEU A 158 -0.68 -11.18 -17.15
CA LEU A 158 0.49 -10.89 -16.34
C LEU A 158 0.45 -11.76 -15.09
N THR A 159 1.51 -12.51 -14.85
CA THR A 159 1.63 -13.38 -13.69
C THR A 159 2.57 -12.75 -12.66
N ILE A 160 2.08 -12.61 -11.44
CA ILE A 160 2.87 -12.23 -10.26
C ILE A 160 3.14 -13.51 -9.46
N SER A 161 4.42 -13.77 -9.19
CA SER A 161 4.89 -14.95 -8.46
C SER A 161 5.32 -14.60 -7.04
N ASN A 162 5.45 -15.62 -6.19
CA ASN A 162 5.83 -15.51 -4.78
C ASN A 162 4.81 -14.68 -3.98
N VAL A 163 3.54 -14.94 -4.21
CA VAL A 163 2.44 -14.39 -3.40
C VAL A 163 1.95 -15.44 -2.40
N LEU A 164 1.40 -14.96 -1.29
CA LEU A 164 0.72 -15.85 -0.33
C LEU A 164 -0.60 -16.31 -0.94
N ALA A 165 -0.80 -17.61 -1.02
CA ALA A 165 -2.11 -18.20 -1.34
C ALA A 165 -2.88 -18.49 -0.03
N VAL A 166 -4.16 -18.12 -0.01
CA VAL A 166 -5.03 -18.21 1.16
C VAL A 166 -6.34 -18.88 0.77
#